data_6014a3aafcc33f91f678dbe0be1d71cc
#
_entry.id   6014a3aafcc33f91f678dbe0be1d71cc
#
_cell.length_a   1.000
_cell.length_b   1.000
_cell.length_c   1.000
_cell.angle_alpha   90.00
_cell.angle_beta   90.00
_cell.angle_gamma   90.00
#
_symmetry.space_group_name_H-M   'P 1'
#
loop_
_entity.id
_entity.type
_entity.pdbx_description
1 polymer ?
#
loop_
_entity_poly.entity_id
_entity_poly.type
_entity_poly.pdbx_seq_one_letter_code
_entity_poly.pdbx_strand_id
1 'polypeptide(L)' 'MHRTNQRFWNCFNNLPKSIQILARKNFELLKSDLNHPSLSFKKVGKFWSVRVGINYRALAFKDGEDYIWVWIGSHE' A
#
# COMPACT_ATOMS: atom_id res chain seq x y z
N MET A 1 12.46 5.42 0.22
CA MET A 1 11.91 5.32 -1.13
C MET A 1 10.92 4.17 -1.21
N HIS A 2 9.90 4.29 -2.05
CA HIS A 2 8.89 3.25 -2.21
C HIS A 2 9.12 2.49 -3.51
N ARG A 3 9.13 1.16 -3.41
CA ARG A 3 9.36 0.27 -4.55
C ARG A 3 8.26 -0.77 -4.56
N THR A 4 8.08 -1.44 -5.69
CA THR A 4 7.09 -2.51 -5.84
C THR A 4 7.76 -3.73 -6.46
N ASN A 5 7.14 -4.89 -6.29
CA ASN A 5 7.56 -6.09 -6.98
C ASN A 5 6.43 -6.62 -7.86
N GLN A 6 6.70 -7.67 -8.63
CA GLN A 6 5.71 -8.23 -9.56
C GLN A 6 4.48 -8.75 -8.84
N ARG A 7 4.65 -9.34 -7.66
CA ARG A 7 3.52 -9.85 -6.89
C ARG A 7 2.53 -8.76 -6.52
N PHE A 8 3.05 -7.58 -6.16
CA PHE A 8 2.19 -6.44 -5.87
C PHE A 8 1.30 -6.10 -7.06
N TRP A 9 1.90 -6.04 -8.26
CA TRP A 9 1.14 -5.67 -9.46
C TRP A 9 0.15 -6.74 -9.87
N ASN A 10 0.46 -8.01 -9.63
CA ASN A 10 -0.49 -9.09 -9.86
C ASN A 10 -1.72 -8.92 -8.97
N CYS A 11 -1.52 -8.57 -7.71
CA CYS A 11 -2.61 -8.30 -6.79
C CYS A 11 -3.37 -7.03 -7.20
N PHE A 12 -2.65 -5.98 -7.57
CA PHE A 12 -3.22 -4.71 -7.97
C PHE A 12 -4.16 -4.87 -9.17
N ASN A 13 -3.74 -5.66 -10.16
CA ASN A 13 -4.51 -5.84 -11.38
C ASN A 13 -5.81 -6.61 -11.15
N ASN A 14 -5.94 -7.29 -10.02
CA ASN A 14 -7.16 -8.00 -9.66
C ASN A 14 -8.14 -7.13 -8.86
N LEU A 15 -7.78 -5.90 -8.56
CA LEU A 15 -8.66 -5.01 -7.81
C LEU A 15 -9.73 -4.40 -8.71
N PRO A 16 -10.91 -4.04 -8.14
CA PRO A 16 -11.87 -3.24 -8.88
C PRO A 16 -11.24 -1.94 -9.36
N LYS A 17 -11.69 -1.44 -10.51
CA LYS A 17 -11.11 -0.25 -11.12
C LYS A 17 -11.11 0.96 -10.18
N SER A 18 -12.20 1.15 -9.44
CA SER A 18 -12.31 2.26 -8.50
C SER A 18 -11.26 2.17 -7.40
N ILE A 19 -10.93 0.95 -6.97
CA ILE A 19 -9.92 0.75 -5.93
C ILE A 19 -8.52 0.95 -6.50
N GLN A 20 -8.29 0.57 -7.76
CA GLN A 20 -7.02 0.85 -8.42
C GLN A 20 -6.74 2.34 -8.48
N ILE A 21 -7.75 3.13 -8.81
CA ILE A 21 -7.64 4.60 -8.88
C ILE A 21 -7.32 5.16 -7.50
N LEU A 22 -8.04 4.69 -6.49
CA LEU A 22 -7.82 5.13 -5.11
C LEU A 22 -6.43 4.75 -4.62
N ALA A 23 -5.97 3.54 -4.96
CA ALA A 23 -4.65 3.08 -4.57
C ALA A 23 -3.54 3.95 -5.17
N ARG A 24 -3.67 4.34 -6.43
CA ARG A 24 -2.70 5.24 -7.07
C ARG A 24 -2.68 6.60 -6.40
N LYS A 25 -3.85 7.12 -6.06
CA LYS A 25 -3.96 8.39 -5.36
C LYS A 25 -3.29 8.32 -3.99
N ASN A 26 -3.55 7.24 -3.25
CA ASN A 26 -2.95 7.05 -1.93
C ASN A 26 -1.44 6.85 -2.02
N PHE A 27 -0.95 6.24 -3.09
CA PHE A 27 0.47 6.08 -3.28
C PHE A 27 1.18 7.43 -3.45
N GLU A 28 0.57 8.34 -4.21
CA GLU A 28 1.13 9.69 -4.34
C GLU A 28 1.14 10.41 -2.99
N LEU A 29 0.08 10.24 -2.22
CA LEU A 29 0.00 10.83 -0.88
C LEU A 29 1.06 10.23 0.04
N LEU A 30 1.28 8.92 -0.06
CA LEU A 30 2.27 8.20 0.73
C LEU A 30 3.69 8.73 0.47
N LYS A 31 4.00 9.05 -0.79
CA LYS A 31 5.31 9.57 -1.15
C LYS A 31 5.54 10.97 -0.59
N SER A 32 4.49 11.76 -0.44
CA SER A 32 4.60 13.13 0.03
C SER A 32 4.41 13.27 1.53
N ASP A 33 3.60 12.41 2.16
CA ASP A 33 3.30 12.49 3.60
C ASP A 33 2.91 11.14 4.16
N LEU A 34 3.90 10.39 4.66
CA LEU A 34 3.68 9.08 5.28
C LEU A 34 2.74 9.13 6.48
N ASN A 35 2.66 10.27 7.13
CA ASN A 35 1.90 10.41 8.37
C ASN A 35 0.48 10.92 8.14
N HIS A 36 0.07 11.03 6.88
CA HIS A 36 -1.28 11.51 6.59
C HIS A 36 -2.32 10.57 7.22
N PRO A 37 -3.31 11.11 7.96
CA PRO A 37 -4.25 10.27 8.73
C PRO A 37 -5.03 9.26 7.89
N SER A 38 -5.38 9.60 6.66
CA SER A 38 -6.17 8.70 5.82
C SER A 38 -5.41 7.45 5.39
N LEU A 39 -4.09 7.44 5.51
CA LEU A 39 -3.28 6.26 5.15
C LEU A 39 -3.22 5.22 6.27
N SER A 40 -3.37 5.63 7.52
CA SER A 40 -3.20 4.75 8.69
C SER A 40 -1.93 3.91 8.57
N PHE A 41 -0.82 4.55 8.22
CA PHE A 41 0.46 3.88 8.02
C PHE A 41 0.98 3.36 9.36
N LYS A 42 1.21 2.05 9.45
CA LYS A 42 1.66 1.47 10.71
C LYS A 42 2.37 0.15 10.49
N LYS A 43 3.17 -0.25 11.47
CA LYS A 43 3.84 -1.55 11.44
C LYS A 43 2.91 -2.62 11.99
N VAL A 44 2.80 -3.73 11.27
CA VAL A 44 1.99 -4.88 11.67
C VAL A 44 2.88 -6.13 11.53
N GLY A 45 3.39 -6.62 12.66
CA GLY A 45 4.37 -7.70 12.63
C GLY A 45 5.63 -7.23 11.93
N LYS A 46 6.05 -7.95 10.89
CA LYS A 46 7.21 -7.58 10.10
C LYS A 46 6.87 -6.76 8.86
N PHE A 47 5.59 -6.44 8.67
CA PHE A 47 5.15 -5.67 7.51
C PHE A 47 4.79 -4.26 7.93
N TRP A 48 4.79 -3.36 6.94
CA TRP A 48 4.22 -2.03 7.08
C TRP A 48 2.93 -2.00 6.27
N SER A 49 1.88 -1.46 6.88
CA SER A 49 0.54 -1.48 6.30
C SER A 49 0.05 -0.08 6.03
N VAL A 50 -0.63 0.10 4.90
CA VAL A 50 -1.30 1.34 4.57
C VAL A 50 -2.73 1.02 4.15
N ARG A 51 -3.67 1.88 4.56
CA ARG A 51 -5.07 1.72 4.22
C ARG A 51 -5.34 2.28 2.83
N VAL A 52 -6.17 1.55 2.06
CA VAL A 52 -6.65 1.99 0.76
C VAL A 52 -8.18 1.92 0.82
N GLY A 53 -8.82 3.04 1.14
CA GLY A 53 -10.25 3.05 1.41
C GLY A 53 -10.57 2.33 2.70
N ILE A 54 -11.82 1.88 2.84
CA ILE A 54 -12.29 1.24 4.07
C ILE A 54 -11.91 -0.24 4.13
N ASN A 55 -11.95 -0.93 2.98
CA ASN A 55 -11.88 -2.38 2.95
C ASN A 55 -10.58 -2.96 2.38
N TYR A 56 -9.64 -2.13 1.99
CA TYR A 56 -8.42 -2.59 1.34
C TYR A 56 -7.18 -2.11 2.06
N ARG A 57 -6.09 -2.89 1.93
CA ARG A 57 -4.78 -2.54 2.50
C ARG A 57 -3.67 -2.99 1.58
N ALA A 58 -2.54 -2.30 1.68
CA ALA A 58 -1.30 -2.71 1.03
C ALA A 58 -0.27 -3.00 2.09
N LEU A 59 0.62 -3.96 1.82
CA LEU A 59 1.67 -4.37 2.75
C LEU A 59 3.04 -4.23 2.10
N ALA A 60 4.02 -3.82 2.91
CA ALA A 60 5.38 -3.64 2.46
C ALA A 60 6.37 -4.22 3.48
N PHE A 61 7.53 -4.66 2.98
CA PHE A 61 8.72 -4.89 3.80
C PHE A 61 9.55 -3.63 3.80
N LYS A 62 10.23 -3.39 4.91
CA LYS A 62 11.24 -2.34 4.96
C LYS A 62 12.60 -2.96 4.67
N ASP A 63 13.32 -2.39 3.70
CA ASP A 63 14.67 -2.82 3.32
C ASP A 63 15.56 -1.59 3.38
N GLY A 64 16.32 -1.47 4.48
CA GLY A 64 17.07 -0.25 4.73
C GLY A 64 16.13 0.94 4.87
N GLU A 65 16.25 1.91 3.99
CA GLU A 65 15.36 3.07 3.98
C GLU A 65 14.23 2.93 2.97
N ASP A 66 14.17 1.81 2.25
CA ASP A 66 13.15 1.58 1.23
C ASP A 66 12.02 0.74 1.78
N TYR A 67 10.80 1.01 1.26
CA TYR A 67 9.63 0.16 1.50
C TYR A 67 9.33 -0.55 0.19
N ILE A 68 9.31 -1.88 0.24
CA ILE A 68 9.02 -2.70 -0.93
C ILE A 68 7.61 -3.23 -0.79
N TRP A 69 6.69 -2.70 -1.58
CA TRP A 69 5.27 -3.08 -1.54
C TRP A 69 5.11 -4.41 -2.24
N VAL A 70 4.61 -5.40 -1.51
CA VAL A 70 4.56 -6.78 -1.97
C VAL A 70 3.15 -7.32 -2.13
N TRP A 71 2.15 -6.64 -1.58
CA TRP A 71 0.78 -7.13 -1.61
C TRP A 71 -0.21 -5.99 -1.46
N ILE A 72 -1.35 -6.12 -2.13
CA ILE A 72 -2.49 -5.22 -1.94
C ILE A 72 -3.76 -6.04 -2.14
N GLY A 73 -4.75 -5.83 -1.29
CA GLY A 73 -6.00 -6.59 -1.40
C GLY A 73 -6.99 -6.23 -0.32
N SER A 74 -8.05 -7.03 -0.26
CA SER A 74 -9.12 -6.85 0.71
C SER A 74 -8.61 -7.08 2.13
N HIS A 75 -9.14 -6.30 3.06
CA HIS A 75 -8.79 -6.34 4.47
C HIS A 75 -9.75 -7.24 5.25
N GLU A 76 -9.99 -8.42 4.82
CA GLU A 76 -10.88 -9.31 5.59
C GLU A 76 -10.15 -10.55 6.05
#